data_e6ad33241eb10f48e30f81613a6928f4
#
_entry.id   e6ad33241eb10f48e30f81613a6928f4
#
_cell.length_a   1.000
_cell.length_b   1.000
_cell.length_c   1.000
_cell.angle_alpha   90.00
_cell.angle_beta   90.00
_cell.angle_gamma   90.00
#
_symmetry.space_group_name_H-M   'P 1'
#
loop_
_entity.id
_entity.type
_entity.pdbx_description
1 polymer ?
#
loop_
_entity_poly.entity_id
_entity_poly.type
_entity_poly.pdbx_seq_one_letter_code
_entity_poly.pdbx_strand_id
1 'polypeptide(L)'
;MVRFTARRTAPELVAPAQPTPHGIKTLSDIDDFSECRYYASAVEFFSRDPTMDNVHPARSIVAALAAALVYYYPIAGRLREIPGGKLVVDCTGKGVVC
;
A
#
# COMPACT_ATOMS: atom_id res chain seq x y z
N MET A 1 -27.83 13.17 -13.29
CA MET A 1 -27.17 12.50 -12.15
C MET A 1 -26.43 11.26 -12.64
N VAL A 2 -25.17 11.16 -12.36
CA VAL A 2 -24.39 9.97 -12.65
C VAL A 2 -24.62 8.97 -11.53
N ARG A 3 -25.02 7.75 -11.90
CA ARG A 3 -25.16 6.65 -10.96
C ARG A 3 -24.08 5.61 -11.23
N PHE A 4 -23.49 5.08 -10.19
CA PHE A 4 -22.57 3.96 -10.28
C PHE A 4 -22.82 2.96 -9.16
N THR A 5 -22.48 1.73 -9.41
CA THR A 5 -22.52 0.68 -8.40
C THR A 5 -21.10 0.28 -8.07
N ALA A 6 -20.76 0.34 -6.79
CA ALA A 6 -19.47 -0.14 -6.32
C ALA A 6 -19.62 -1.59 -5.84
N ARG A 7 -18.73 -2.45 -6.28
CA ARG A 7 -18.62 -3.83 -5.79
C ARG A 7 -17.27 -3.99 -5.13
N ARG A 8 -17.28 -4.39 -3.88
CA ARG A 8 -16.06 -4.63 -3.12
C ARG A 8 -15.81 -6.13 -3.04
N THR A 9 -14.63 -6.55 -3.47
CA THR A 9 -14.18 -7.93 -3.30
C THR A 9 -13.60 -8.13 -1.90
N ALA A 10 -13.39 -9.39 -1.50
CA ALA A 10 -12.72 -9.70 -0.25
C ALA A 10 -11.31 -9.08 -0.25
N PRO A 11 -10.86 -8.53 0.90
CA PRO A 11 -9.52 -7.97 1.00
C PRO A 11 -8.46 -9.04 0.77
N GLU A 12 -7.41 -8.67 0.05
CA GLU A 12 -6.29 -9.54 -0.28
C GLU A 12 -5.01 -8.91 0.26
N LEU A 13 -4.16 -9.71 0.88
CA LEU A 13 -2.85 -9.27 1.34
C LEU A 13 -1.84 -9.41 0.20
N VAL A 14 -1.30 -8.29 -0.27
CA VAL A 14 -0.33 -8.25 -1.37
C VAL A 14 1.07 -8.09 -0.78
N ALA A 15 1.86 -9.14 -0.88
CA ALA A 15 3.24 -9.14 -0.45
C ALA A 15 4.18 -8.72 -1.59
N PRO A 16 5.41 -8.29 -1.28
CA PRO A 16 6.43 -8.06 -2.32
C PRO A 16 6.62 -9.29 -3.20
N ALA A 17 6.80 -9.07 -4.50
CA ALA A 17 6.96 -10.16 -5.48
C ALA A 17 8.25 -10.98 -5.28
N GLN A 18 9.22 -10.45 -4.55
CA GLN A 18 10.49 -11.10 -4.24
C GLN A 18 10.84 -10.87 -2.77
N PRO A 19 11.73 -11.68 -2.18
CA PRO A 19 12.23 -11.44 -0.84
C PRO A 19 12.82 -10.04 -0.70
N THR A 20 12.53 -9.38 0.42
CA THR A 20 12.98 -8.02 0.70
C THR A 20 13.76 -7.97 2.01
N PRO A 21 14.61 -6.93 2.19
CA PRO A 21 15.35 -6.80 3.44
C PRO A 21 14.42 -6.71 4.66
N HIS A 22 14.80 -7.39 5.73
CA HIS A 22 14.15 -7.29 7.03
C HIS A 22 14.93 -6.35 7.94
N GLY A 23 14.29 -5.88 8.98
CA GLY A 23 14.89 -5.00 9.97
C GLY A 23 14.01 -3.82 10.31
N ILE A 24 14.53 -2.97 11.17
CA ILE A 24 13.85 -1.79 11.65
C ILE A 24 14.39 -0.57 10.91
N LYS A 25 13.50 0.24 10.35
CA LYS A 25 13.83 1.54 9.76
C LYS A 25 13.23 2.66 10.59
N THR A 26 14.04 3.64 10.90
CA THR A 26 13.57 4.88 11.53
C THR A 26 12.89 5.77 10.49
N LEU A 27 11.82 6.44 10.91
CA LEU A 27 11.20 7.47 10.11
C LEU A 27 11.98 8.78 10.20
N SER A 28 11.84 9.62 9.17
CA SER A 28 12.29 11.01 9.27
C SER A 28 11.48 11.74 10.34
N ASP A 29 12.01 12.84 10.85
CA ASP A 29 11.30 13.64 11.85
C ASP A 29 9.98 14.19 11.30
N ILE A 30 9.90 14.44 9.99
CA ILE A 30 8.68 14.88 9.32
C ILE A 30 7.64 13.77 9.31
N ASP A 31 8.04 12.55 8.91
CA ASP A 31 7.13 11.41 8.84
C ASP A 31 6.68 10.94 10.22
N ASP A 32 7.49 11.16 11.24
CA ASP A 32 7.18 10.80 12.63
C ASP A 32 6.34 11.87 13.35
N PHE A 33 6.11 13.01 12.73
CA PHE A 33 5.35 14.12 13.31
C PHE A 33 3.91 13.69 13.64
N SER A 34 3.44 14.06 14.84
CA SER A 34 2.15 13.55 15.34
C SER A 34 0.97 13.89 14.44
N GLU A 35 0.98 15.06 13.81
CA GLU A 35 -0.05 15.49 12.90
C GLU A 35 -0.08 14.71 11.58
N CYS A 36 0.99 13.97 11.28
CA CYS A 36 1.05 13.10 10.10
C CYS A 36 0.56 11.67 10.38
N ARG A 37 0.22 11.37 11.63
CA ARG A 37 -0.22 10.03 12.06
C ARG A 37 -1.72 9.86 11.89
N TYR A 38 -2.20 9.86 10.66
CA TYR A 38 -3.62 9.67 10.35
C TYR A 38 -3.78 8.91 9.04
N TYR A 39 -4.97 8.35 8.85
CA TYR A 39 -5.33 7.73 7.59
C TYR A 39 -5.96 8.76 6.66
N ALA A 40 -5.37 8.93 5.49
CA ALA A 40 -5.96 9.74 4.42
C ALA A 40 -6.61 8.79 3.40
N SER A 41 -7.87 9.07 3.08
CA SER A 41 -8.60 8.29 2.08
C SER A 41 -8.75 9.12 0.81
N ALA A 42 -8.51 8.49 -0.34
CA ALA A 42 -8.70 9.11 -1.64
C ALA A 42 -9.36 8.12 -2.59
N VAL A 43 -10.13 8.64 -3.52
CA VAL A 43 -10.76 7.87 -4.60
C VAL A 43 -10.52 8.60 -5.91
N GLU A 44 -10.01 7.88 -6.90
CA GLU A 44 -9.83 8.41 -8.24
C GLU A 44 -10.65 7.59 -9.23
N PHE A 45 -11.29 8.27 -10.17
CA PHE A 45 -12.09 7.63 -11.21
C PHE A 45 -11.40 7.78 -12.54
N PHE A 46 -11.26 6.67 -13.24
CA PHE A 46 -10.65 6.62 -14.56
C PHE A 46 -11.68 6.17 -15.60
N SER A 47 -11.67 6.82 -16.76
CA SER A 47 -12.48 6.39 -17.90
C SER A 47 -11.97 5.04 -18.43
N ARG A 48 -12.92 4.20 -18.87
CA ARG A 48 -12.58 2.94 -19.54
C ARG A 48 -11.81 3.21 -20.83
N ASP A 49 -10.73 2.48 -21.02
CA ASP A 49 -9.98 2.47 -22.28
C ASP A 49 -10.37 1.20 -23.08
N PRO A 50 -11.11 1.32 -24.20
CA PRO A 50 -11.52 0.16 -24.99
C PRO A 50 -10.37 -0.66 -25.55
N THR A 51 -9.18 -0.07 -25.72
CA THR A 51 -8.01 -0.79 -26.21
C THR A 51 -7.45 -1.77 -25.18
N MET A 52 -7.85 -1.63 -23.92
CA MET A 52 -7.40 -2.44 -22.79
C MET A 52 -8.49 -3.40 -22.27
N ASP A 53 -9.50 -3.69 -23.05
CA ASP A 53 -10.64 -4.52 -22.63
C ASP A 53 -10.26 -5.95 -22.25
N ASN A 54 -9.17 -6.47 -22.80
CA ASN A 54 -8.64 -7.79 -22.45
C ASN A 54 -7.76 -7.80 -21.20
N VAL A 55 -7.50 -6.63 -20.61
CA VAL A 55 -6.72 -6.50 -19.37
C VAL A 55 -7.67 -6.44 -18.18
N HIS A 56 -7.40 -7.22 -17.15
CA HIS A 56 -8.15 -7.15 -15.91
C HIS A 56 -7.48 -6.12 -14.96
N PRO A 57 -8.08 -4.92 -14.78
CA PRO A 57 -7.39 -3.83 -14.06
C PRO A 57 -6.98 -4.20 -12.65
N ALA A 58 -7.85 -4.87 -11.89
CA ALA A 58 -7.55 -5.24 -10.50
C ALA A 58 -6.34 -6.18 -10.41
N ARG A 59 -6.25 -7.17 -11.29
CA ARG A 59 -5.10 -8.08 -11.33
C ARG A 59 -3.81 -7.37 -11.73
N SER A 60 -3.90 -6.47 -12.70
CA SER A 60 -2.75 -5.67 -13.13
C SER A 60 -2.25 -4.78 -12.02
N ILE A 61 -3.14 -4.16 -11.26
CA ILE A 61 -2.79 -3.31 -10.11
C ILE A 61 -2.13 -4.15 -9.01
N VAL A 62 -2.68 -5.31 -8.68
CA VAL A 62 -2.10 -6.20 -7.66
C VAL A 62 -0.69 -6.65 -8.05
N ALA A 63 -0.50 -7.06 -9.31
CA ALA A 63 0.82 -7.47 -9.81
C ALA A 63 1.82 -6.31 -9.79
N ALA A 64 1.40 -5.12 -10.21
CA ALA A 64 2.24 -3.92 -10.20
C ALA A 64 2.59 -3.49 -8.78
N LEU A 65 1.64 -3.59 -7.85
CA LEU A 65 1.86 -3.30 -6.44
C LEU A 65 2.90 -4.26 -5.84
N ALA A 66 2.74 -5.55 -6.07
CA ALA A 66 3.70 -6.55 -5.60
C ALA A 66 5.12 -6.27 -6.12
N ALA A 67 5.25 -5.89 -7.39
CA ALA A 67 6.53 -5.52 -7.99
C ALA A 67 7.11 -4.23 -7.38
N ALA A 68 6.27 -3.22 -7.17
CA ALA A 68 6.69 -1.95 -6.56
C ALA A 68 7.15 -2.12 -5.11
N LEU A 69 6.52 -3.01 -4.34
CA LEU A 69 6.86 -3.28 -2.95
C LEU A 69 8.25 -3.90 -2.79
N VAL A 70 8.85 -4.44 -3.83
CA VAL A 70 10.25 -4.88 -3.79
C VAL A 70 11.19 -3.70 -3.56
N TYR A 71 10.92 -2.57 -4.24
CA TYR A 71 11.72 -1.34 -4.12
C TYR A 71 11.31 -0.49 -2.93
N TYR A 72 10.02 -0.49 -2.61
CA TYR A 72 9.43 0.28 -1.51
C TYR A 72 9.03 -0.64 -0.34
N TYR A 73 9.87 -1.60 -0.04
CA TYR A 73 9.57 -2.65 0.93
C TYR A 73 9.20 -2.16 2.36
N PRO A 74 9.62 -0.99 2.83
CA PRO A 74 9.14 -0.50 4.12
C PRO A 74 7.62 -0.30 4.16
N ILE A 75 6.98 0.01 3.01
CA ILE A 75 5.52 0.15 2.93
C ILE A 75 4.82 -1.19 3.20
N ALA A 76 5.47 -2.30 2.87
CA ALA A 76 4.96 -3.65 3.17
C ALA A 76 5.21 -4.09 4.62
N GLY A 77 5.84 -3.24 5.42
CA GLY A 77 6.12 -3.50 6.83
C GLY A 77 4.98 -3.12 7.75
N ARG A 78 5.31 -2.94 9.01
CA ARG A 78 4.37 -2.53 10.06
C ARG A 78 4.96 -1.39 10.86
N LEU A 79 4.14 -0.38 11.10
CA LEU A 79 4.50 0.70 12.02
C LEU A 79 4.50 0.18 13.45
N ARG A 80 5.49 0.57 14.22
CA ARG A 80 5.61 0.21 15.62
C ARG A 80 6.09 1.41 16.42
N GLU A 81 5.47 1.64 17.55
CA GLU A 81 5.91 2.68 18.48
C GLU A 81 6.98 2.13 19.42
N ILE A 82 8.09 2.83 19.51
CA ILE A 82 9.18 2.51 20.45
C ILE A 82 9.12 3.43 21.66
N PRO A 83 9.83 3.10 22.77
CA PRO A 83 9.91 4.00 23.93
C PRO A 83 10.28 5.43 23.55
N GLY A 84 9.54 6.40 24.09
CA GLY A 84 9.64 7.82 23.73
C GLY A 84 8.61 8.26 22.70
N GLY A 85 7.74 7.35 22.23
CA GLY A 85 6.62 7.67 21.33
C GLY A 85 7.00 7.79 19.86
N LYS A 86 8.25 7.51 19.49
CA LYS A 86 8.71 7.55 18.11
C LYS A 86 8.20 6.31 17.34
N LEU A 87 7.76 6.52 16.10
CA LEU A 87 7.41 5.43 15.19
C LEU A 87 8.62 4.94 14.43
N VAL A 88 8.68 3.65 14.25
CA VAL A 88 9.62 2.97 13.36
C VAL A 88 8.85 2.03 12.45
N VAL A 89 9.47 1.62 11.35
CA VAL A 89 8.91 0.62 10.45
C VAL A 89 9.63 -0.70 10.68
N ASP A 90 8.88 -1.70 11.07
CA ASP A 90 9.36 -3.09 11.07
C ASP A 90 9.15 -3.67 9.67
N CYS A 91 10.24 -3.85 8.94
CA CYS A 91 10.21 -4.33 7.56
C CYS A 91 9.98 -5.85 7.53
N THR A 92 8.74 -6.25 7.73
CA THR A 92 8.33 -7.66 7.84
C THR A 92 8.09 -8.35 6.51
N GLY A 93 7.91 -7.59 5.43
CA GLY A 93 7.51 -8.13 4.13
C GLY A 93 6.09 -8.72 4.11
N LYS A 94 5.27 -8.44 5.11
CA LYS A 94 3.90 -9.00 5.19
C LYS A 94 2.98 -8.49 4.09
N GLY A 95 3.22 -7.29 3.60
CA GLY A 95 2.46 -6.72 2.51
C GLY A 95 1.40 -5.72 2.95
N VAL A 96 0.63 -5.27 1.97
CA VAL A 96 -0.46 -4.31 2.13
C VAL A 96 -1.79 -4.96 1.74
N VAL A 97 -2.87 -4.48 2.32
CA VAL A 97 -4.21 -4.97 2.00
C VAL A 97 -4.72 -4.26 0.75
N CYS A 98 -5.19 -5.03 -0.22
CA CYS A 98 -5.74 -4.54 -1.47
C CYS A 98 -7.18 -5.07 -1.69
#